data_4ec133687205c3d3de32a3e80e401bf6
#
_entry.id   4ec133687205c3d3de32a3e80e401bf6
#
_cell.length_a   1.000
_cell.length_b   1.000
_cell.length_c   1.000
_cell.angle_alpha   90.00
_cell.angle_beta   90.00
_cell.angle_gamma   90.00
#
_symmetry.space_group_name_H-M   'P 1'
#
loop_
_entity.id
_entity.type
_entity.pdbx_description
1 polymer ?
#
loop_
_entity_poly.entity_id
_entity_poly.type
_entity_poly.pdbx_seq_one_letter_code
_entity_poly.pdbx_strand_id
1 'polypeptide(L)'
;MATNEVNIWHKWPYKVVTPDGLKYDHHASFIHAVTKDGQIGILPGHINLIAPLEVDELKVRRVDDESHVDWIAVNGGIIEVKDDFITIVADSAERERDIDVSRAERAKQRAERDLEEATKSERIDEVQRAQVALRRALNRISVGTKIRQIKNET
;
A
#
# COMPACT_ATOMS: atom_id res chain seq x y z
N MET A 1 -30.27 24.46 18.37
CA MET A 1 -28.83 24.28 18.45
C MET A 1 -28.54 22.86 17.96
N ALA A 2 -28.12 22.73 16.75
CA ALA A 2 -27.62 21.43 16.27
C ALA A 2 -26.28 21.20 16.94
N THR A 3 -26.22 20.30 17.92
CA THR A 3 -24.99 19.74 18.40
C THR A 3 -24.36 19.03 17.21
N ASN A 4 -23.19 19.51 16.77
CA ASN A 4 -22.28 18.74 15.91
C ASN A 4 -21.87 17.51 16.72
N GLU A 5 -22.71 16.49 16.74
CA GLU A 5 -22.30 15.14 17.01
C GLU A 5 -21.38 14.77 15.86
N VAL A 6 -20.09 15.05 16.06
CA VAL A 6 -19.03 14.49 15.23
C VAL A 6 -19.26 12.99 15.27
N ASN A 7 -19.71 12.46 14.17
CA ASN A 7 -20.09 11.07 13.99
C ASN A 7 -18.86 10.21 14.31
N ILE A 8 -18.75 9.79 15.58
CA ILE A 8 -17.60 9.02 16.12
C ILE A 8 -17.50 7.66 15.42
N TRP A 9 -18.58 7.24 14.77
CA TRP A 9 -18.73 5.95 14.08
C TRP A 9 -17.96 5.83 12.76
N HIS A 10 -17.29 6.89 12.28
CA HIS A 10 -16.58 6.90 10.99
C HIS A 10 -15.06 7.00 11.13
N LYS A 11 -14.51 6.94 12.32
CA LYS A 11 -13.08 7.13 12.58
C LYS A 11 -12.43 5.81 12.97
N TRP A 12 -11.78 5.19 12.01
CA TRP A 12 -11.00 3.98 12.27
C TRP A 12 -9.52 4.32 12.35
N PRO A 13 -8.89 4.12 13.52
CA PRO A 13 -7.45 4.25 13.62
C PRO A 13 -6.79 3.14 12.78
N TYR A 14 -5.86 3.54 11.94
CA TYR A 14 -5.02 2.60 11.23
C TYR A 14 -3.55 2.93 11.41
N LYS A 15 -2.74 1.89 11.50
CA LYS A 15 -1.30 1.99 11.61
C LYS A 15 -0.62 1.15 10.54
N VAL A 16 0.45 1.71 9.96
CA VAL A 16 1.35 0.95 9.09
C VAL A 16 2.72 0.93 9.74
N VAL A 17 3.17 -0.27 10.06
CA VAL A 17 4.45 -0.56 10.70
C VAL A 17 5.33 -1.33 9.74
N THR A 18 6.61 -0.97 9.70
CA THR A 18 7.64 -1.64 8.92
C THR A 18 8.84 -1.95 9.82
N PRO A 19 9.83 -2.74 9.37
CA PRO A 19 11.07 -2.94 10.12
C PRO A 19 11.79 -1.63 10.51
N ASP A 20 11.61 -0.57 9.70
CA ASP A 20 12.16 0.77 9.99
C ASP A 20 11.31 1.57 10.98
N GLY A 21 10.24 1.00 11.52
CA GLY A 21 9.35 1.61 12.49
C GLY A 21 7.97 1.99 11.97
N LEU A 22 7.27 2.81 12.74
CA LEU A 22 5.93 3.30 12.44
C LEU A 22 5.99 4.30 11.26
N LYS A 23 5.26 4.00 10.18
CA LYS A 23 5.17 4.85 8.99
C LYS A 23 3.91 5.71 8.97
N TYR A 24 2.81 5.18 9.52
CA TYR A 24 1.51 5.83 9.56
C TYR A 24 0.79 5.57 10.87
N ASP A 25 0.12 6.61 11.36
CA ASP A 25 -0.82 6.55 12.48
C ASP A 25 -1.90 7.62 12.24
N HIS A 26 -3.00 7.24 11.62
CA HIS A 26 -4.08 8.13 11.21
C HIS A 26 -5.44 7.48 11.40
N HIS A 27 -6.50 8.19 10.99
CA HIS A 27 -7.85 7.68 10.95
C HIS A 27 -8.37 7.60 9.51
N ALA A 28 -8.96 6.47 9.18
CA ALA A 28 -9.52 6.20 7.86
C ALA A 28 -11.03 6.02 7.91
N SER A 29 -11.71 6.39 6.83
CA SER A 29 -13.12 6.07 6.58
C SER A 29 -13.29 4.87 5.66
N PHE A 30 -12.25 4.55 4.89
CA PHE A 30 -12.21 3.40 3.99
C PHE A 30 -10.76 3.02 3.69
N ILE A 31 -10.49 1.72 3.70
CA ILE A 31 -9.21 1.16 3.25
C ILE A 31 -9.48 0.10 2.19
N HIS A 32 -8.81 0.22 1.06
CA HIS A 32 -8.75 -0.82 0.04
C HIS A 32 -7.34 -1.43 0.02
N ALA A 33 -7.28 -2.74 0.08
CA ALA A 33 -6.04 -3.49 0.05
C ALA A 33 -6.13 -4.69 -0.91
N VAL A 34 -4.99 -5.15 -1.39
CA VAL A 34 -4.89 -6.35 -2.20
C VAL A 34 -4.23 -7.45 -1.37
N THR A 35 -4.97 -8.52 -1.13
CA THR A 35 -4.51 -9.71 -0.42
C THR A 35 -4.21 -10.83 -1.40
N LYS A 36 -3.60 -11.91 -0.91
CA LYS A 36 -3.37 -13.11 -1.74
C LYS A 36 -4.66 -13.76 -2.22
N ASP A 37 -5.78 -13.54 -1.52
CA ASP A 37 -7.09 -14.09 -1.87
C ASP A 37 -7.94 -13.12 -2.69
N GLY A 38 -7.42 -11.93 -3.00
CA GLY A 38 -8.09 -10.92 -3.81
C GLY A 38 -8.13 -9.55 -3.14
N GLN A 39 -8.89 -8.65 -3.74
CA GLN A 39 -9.08 -7.29 -3.25
C GLN A 39 -10.08 -7.26 -2.12
N ILE A 40 -9.79 -6.49 -1.07
CA ILE A 40 -10.69 -6.26 0.06
C ILE A 40 -10.92 -4.76 0.29
N GLY A 41 -12.15 -4.42 0.64
CA GLY A 41 -12.52 -3.09 1.12
C GLY A 41 -12.90 -3.15 2.59
N ILE A 42 -12.30 -2.33 3.41
CA ILE A 42 -12.53 -2.28 4.85
C ILE A 42 -13.26 -0.98 5.17
N LEU A 43 -14.43 -1.13 5.73
CA LEU A 43 -15.31 -0.06 6.19
C LEU A 43 -15.52 -0.16 7.71
N PRO A 44 -15.93 0.91 8.39
CA PRO A 44 -16.32 0.88 9.79
C PRO A 44 -17.30 -0.26 10.09
N GLY A 45 -17.07 -1.01 11.18
CA GLY A 45 -17.85 -2.20 11.53
C GLY A 45 -17.43 -3.50 10.81
N HIS A 46 -16.31 -3.50 10.09
CA HIS A 46 -15.78 -4.70 9.47
C HIS A 46 -15.48 -5.78 10.52
N ILE A 47 -15.79 -7.03 10.21
CA ILE A 47 -15.46 -8.16 11.08
C ILE A 47 -13.95 -8.29 11.29
N ASN A 48 -13.56 -8.90 12.40
CA ASN A 48 -12.15 -9.20 12.66
C ASN A 48 -11.58 -10.09 11.55
N LEU A 49 -10.42 -9.69 11.04
CA LEU A 49 -9.77 -10.30 9.89
C LEU A 49 -8.25 -10.26 10.05
N ILE A 50 -7.57 -11.31 9.64
CA ILE A 50 -6.13 -11.31 9.36
C ILE A 50 -5.95 -11.85 7.95
N ALA A 51 -5.21 -11.12 7.11
CA ALA A 51 -4.94 -11.53 5.74
C ALA A 51 -3.52 -11.16 5.28
N PRO A 52 -2.86 -12.03 4.50
CA PRO A 52 -1.58 -11.71 3.89
C PRO A 52 -1.77 -10.74 2.72
N LEU A 53 -0.95 -9.69 2.69
CA LEU A 53 -0.96 -8.68 1.63
C LEU A 53 -0.07 -9.08 0.46
N GLU A 54 -0.51 -8.73 -0.74
CA GLU A 54 0.33 -8.76 -1.94
C GLU A 54 1.24 -7.53 -2.01
N VAL A 55 2.19 -7.58 -2.95
CA VAL A 55 2.95 -6.40 -3.38
C VAL A 55 2.05 -5.57 -4.28
N ASP A 56 1.36 -4.59 -3.69
CA ASP A 56 0.37 -3.77 -4.38
C ASP A 56 0.13 -2.45 -3.65
N GLU A 57 -0.75 -1.62 -4.21
CA GLU A 57 -1.14 -0.36 -3.62
C GLU A 57 -2.17 -0.53 -2.49
N LEU A 58 -1.99 0.23 -1.44
CA LEU A 58 -3.00 0.44 -0.41
C LEU A 58 -3.63 1.81 -0.65
N LYS A 59 -4.95 1.85 -0.72
CA LYS A 59 -5.70 3.09 -0.87
C LYS A 59 -6.43 3.39 0.43
N VAL A 60 -6.17 4.56 0.99
CA VAL A 60 -6.78 4.99 2.25
C VAL A 60 -7.51 6.30 2.05
N ARG A 61 -8.82 6.31 2.30
CA ARG A 61 -9.60 7.55 2.37
C ARG A 61 -9.55 8.06 3.81
N ARG A 62 -9.15 9.31 3.97
CA ARG A 62 -9.03 9.94 5.28
C ARG A 62 -10.38 10.38 5.80
N VAL A 63 -10.50 10.47 7.15
CA VAL A 63 -11.70 10.97 7.81
C VAL A 63 -11.75 12.49 7.86
N ASP A 64 -10.59 13.12 8.05
CA ASP A 64 -10.43 14.57 8.15
C ASP A 64 -10.63 15.30 6.82
N ASP A 65 -10.41 14.59 5.70
CA ASP A 65 -10.64 15.08 4.35
C ASP A 65 -11.07 13.91 3.47
N GLU A 66 -12.37 13.71 3.27
CA GLU A 66 -12.92 12.61 2.46
C GLU A 66 -12.55 12.72 0.97
N SER A 67 -12.18 13.91 0.50
CA SER A 67 -11.67 14.13 -0.85
C SER A 67 -10.23 13.67 -1.00
N HIS A 68 -9.50 13.55 0.13
CA HIS A 68 -8.10 13.15 0.14
C HIS A 68 -7.95 11.63 0.26
N VAL A 69 -7.21 11.09 -0.67
CA VAL A 69 -6.84 9.67 -0.70
C VAL A 69 -5.33 9.56 -0.59
N ASP A 70 -4.87 8.88 0.45
CA ASP A 70 -3.47 8.47 0.56
C ASP A 70 -3.26 7.18 -0.23
N TRP A 71 -2.29 7.18 -1.10
CA TRP A 71 -1.83 6.01 -1.82
C TRP A 71 -0.49 5.56 -1.26
N ILE A 72 -0.40 4.29 -0.90
CA ILE A 72 0.78 3.70 -0.25
C ILE A 72 1.22 2.49 -1.05
N ALA A 73 2.48 2.47 -1.49
CA ALA A 73 3.09 1.28 -2.06
C ALA A 73 3.48 0.33 -0.92
N VAL A 74 2.75 -0.77 -0.77
CA VAL A 74 3.03 -1.81 0.21
C VAL A 74 3.71 -2.99 -0.49
N ASN A 75 4.78 -3.48 0.09
CA ASN A 75 5.57 -4.55 -0.51
C ASN A 75 5.41 -5.89 0.25
N GLY A 76 4.17 -6.34 0.39
CA GLY A 76 3.83 -7.52 1.17
C GLY A 76 3.67 -7.24 2.66
N GLY A 77 3.33 -8.25 3.42
CA GLY A 77 3.07 -8.17 4.84
C GLY A 77 1.72 -8.75 5.23
N ILE A 78 1.15 -8.24 6.30
CA ILE A 78 -0.12 -8.71 6.88
C ILE A 78 -0.98 -7.50 7.23
N ILE A 79 -2.28 -7.59 6.95
CA ILE A 79 -3.29 -6.68 7.48
C ILE A 79 -4.10 -7.40 8.56
N GLU A 80 -4.27 -6.75 9.70
CA GLU A 80 -5.13 -7.16 10.79
C GLU A 80 -6.22 -6.12 11.00
N VAL A 81 -7.45 -6.58 11.07
CA VAL A 81 -8.62 -5.81 11.52
C VAL A 81 -9.10 -6.46 12.81
N LYS A 82 -9.06 -5.72 13.90
CA LYS A 82 -9.46 -6.22 15.22
C LYS A 82 -10.04 -5.10 16.08
N ASP A 83 -11.26 -5.33 16.59
CA ASP A 83 -11.91 -4.44 17.54
C ASP A 83 -11.86 -2.95 17.13
N ASP A 84 -12.22 -2.67 15.88
CA ASP A 84 -12.17 -1.34 15.26
C ASP A 84 -10.76 -0.73 15.08
N PHE A 85 -9.72 -1.51 15.20
CA PHE A 85 -8.35 -1.13 14.85
C PHE A 85 -7.87 -1.83 13.60
N ILE A 86 -7.12 -1.10 12.77
CA ILE A 86 -6.47 -1.68 11.58
C ILE A 86 -4.97 -1.54 11.77
N THR A 87 -4.28 -2.68 11.75
CA THR A 87 -2.83 -2.74 11.81
C THR A 87 -2.31 -3.39 10.54
N ILE A 88 -1.40 -2.70 9.86
CA ILE A 88 -0.69 -3.22 8.70
C ILE A 88 0.77 -3.36 9.08
N VAL A 89 1.26 -4.59 9.08
CA VAL A 89 2.68 -4.90 9.27
C VAL A 89 3.24 -5.24 7.90
N ALA A 90 3.95 -4.30 7.31
CA ALA A 90 4.45 -4.42 5.94
C ALA A 90 5.96 -4.66 5.92
N ASP A 91 6.45 -5.42 4.94
CA ASP A 91 7.90 -5.57 4.70
C ASP A 91 8.54 -4.21 4.38
N SER A 92 7.86 -3.40 3.59
CA SER A 92 8.13 -1.97 3.41
C SER A 92 6.88 -1.24 2.93
N ALA A 93 6.78 0.05 3.26
CA ALA A 93 5.67 0.90 2.85
C ALA A 93 6.16 2.32 2.57
N GLU A 94 5.73 2.89 1.45
CA GLU A 94 6.10 4.24 1.02
C GLU A 94 4.87 4.98 0.49
N ARG A 95 4.66 6.24 0.91
CA ARG A 95 3.60 7.10 0.38
C ARG A 95 3.94 7.56 -1.03
N GLU A 96 2.90 7.86 -1.81
CA GLU A 96 3.03 8.42 -3.15
C GLU A 96 3.96 9.62 -3.20
N ARG A 97 3.89 10.52 -2.22
CA ARG A 97 4.72 11.74 -2.15
C ARG A 97 6.18 11.49 -1.75
N ASP A 98 6.45 10.38 -1.08
CA ASP A 98 7.79 10.02 -0.59
C ASP A 98 8.56 9.15 -1.60
N ILE A 99 7.88 8.70 -2.67
CA ILE A 99 8.48 7.83 -3.68
C ILE A 99 9.31 8.64 -4.69
N ASP A 100 10.60 8.31 -4.77
CA ASP A 100 11.46 8.73 -5.88
C ASP A 100 11.21 7.83 -7.10
N VAL A 101 10.36 8.35 -8.01
CA VAL A 101 9.98 7.63 -9.23
C VAL A 101 11.19 7.31 -10.11
N SER A 102 12.16 8.23 -10.22
CA SER A 102 13.37 7.98 -11.01
C SER A 102 14.21 6.84 -10.45
N ARG A 103 14.28 6.73 -9.12
CA ARG A 103 14.94 5.60 -8.45
C ARG A 103 14.18 4.29 -8.68
N ALA A 104 12.85 4.34 -8.65
CA ALA A 104 11.99 3.19 -8.91
C ALA A 104 12.14 2.70 -10.37
N GLU A 105 12.23 3.61 -11.35
CA GLU A 105 12.50 3.27 -12.75
C GLU A 105 13.86 2.59 -12.95
N ARG A 106 14.91 3.11 -12.30
CA ARG A 106 16.22 2.44 -12.33
C ARG A 106 16.19 1.05 -11.67
N ALA A 107 15.41 0.89 -10.61
CA ALA A 107 15.21 -0.41 -9.96
C ALA A 107 14.47 -1.40 -10.88
N LYS A 108 13.44 -0.94 -11.60
CA LYS A 108 12.73 -1.72 -12.61
C LYS A 108 13.69 -2.22 -13.68
N GLN A 109 14.49 -1.34 -14.29
CA GLN A 109 15.44 -1.71 -15.34
C GLN A 109 16.49 -2.73 -14.87
N ARG A 110 16.95 -2.62 -13.61
CA ARG A 110 17.85 -3.65 -13.03
C ARG A 110 17.15 -4.98 -12.89
N ALA A 111 15.94 -4.98 -12.31
CA ALA A 111 15.17 -6.21 -12.10
C ALA A 111 14.80 -6.92 -13.43
N GLU A 112 14.50 -6.16 -14.48
CA GLU A 112 14.26 -6.70 -15.83
C GLU A 112 15.50 -7.41 -16.39
N ARG A 113 16.70 -6.81 -16.25
CA ARG A 113 17.96 -7.42 -16.67
C ARG A 113 18.29 -8.67 -15.86
N ASP A 114 18.15 -8.59 -14.53
CA ASP A 114 18.41 -9.71 -13.64
C ASP A 114 17.47 -10.89 -13.95
N LEU A 115 16.19 -10.58 -14.26
CA LEU A 115 15.19 -11.58 -14.65
C LEU A 115 15.55 -12.26 -15.97
N GLU A 116 15.96 -11.48 -16.97
CA GLU A 116 16.38 -12.01 -18.27
C GLU A 116 17.61 -12.91 -18.14
N GLU A 117 18.61 -12.48 -17.38
CA GLU A 117 19.84 -13.24 -17.14
C GLU A 117 19.57 -14.54 -16.36
N ALA A 118 18.78 -14.46 -15.28
CA ALA A 118 18.41 -15.61 -14.47
C ALA A 118 17.59 -16.63 -15.27
N THR A 119 16.70 -16.17 -16.14
CA THR A 119 15.89 -17.03 -17.02
C THR A 119 16.78 -17.76 -18.04
N LYS A 120 17.72 -17.06 -18.68
CA LYS A 120 18.67 -17.67 -19.64
C LYS A 120 19.58 -18.70 -18.96
N SER A 121 19.90 -18.49 -17.70
CA SER A 121 20.79 -19.38 -16.93
C SER A 121 20.04 -20.47 -16.15
N GLU A 122 18.70 -20.56 -16.32
CA GLU A 122 17.84 -21.53 -15.65
C GLU A 122 17.93 -21.53 -14.10
N ARG A 123 18.27 -20.37 -13.51
CA ARG A 123 18.44 -20.22 -12.06
C ARG A 123 17.10 -19.84 -11.41
N ILE A 124 16.30 -20.83 -11.02
CA ILE A 124 14.92 -20.67 -10.53
C ILE A 124 14.82 -19.69 -9.36
N ASP A 125 15.69 -19.80 -8.36
CA ASP A 125 15.67 -18.92 -7.17
C ASP A 125 15.94 -17.46 -7.52
N GLU A 126 16.83 -17.22 -8.49
CA GLU A 126 17.15 -15.87 -8.96
C GLU A 126 16.02 -15.30 -9.82
N VAL A 127 15.36 -16.12 -10.61
CA VAL A 127 14.14 -15.73 -11.36
C VAL A 127 13.07 -15.23 -10.39
N GLN A 128 12.80 -15.98 -9.31
CA GLN A 128 11.82 -15.59 -8.32
C GLN A 128 12.18 -14.28 -7.62
N ARG A 129 13.44 -14.09 -7.23
CA ARG A 129 13.93 -12.85 -6.62
C ARG A 129 13.79 -11.65 -7.55
N ALA A 130 14.16 -11.83 -8.81
CA ALA A 130 14.06 -10.78 -9.82
C ALA A 130 12.60 -10.41 -10.13
N GLN A 131 11.69 -11.38 -10.17
CA GLN A 131 10.26 -11.14 -10.31
C GLN A 131 9.69 -10.33 -9.15
N VAL A 132 10.05 -10.65 -7.90
CA VAL A 132 9.62 -9.88 -6.73
C VAL A 132 10.19 -8.45 -6.77
N ALA A 133 11.47 -8.29 -7.13
CA ALA A 133 12.09 -6.98 -7.26
C ALA A 133 11.41 -6.13 -8.35
N LEU A 134 11.08 -6.74 -9.49
CA LEU A 134 10.35 -6.08 -10.57
C LEU A 134 8.95 -5.64 -10.12
N ARG A 135 8.20 -6.51 -9.45
CA ARG A 135 6.87 -6.20 -8.94
C ARG A 135 6.90 -5.04 -7.95
N ARG A 136 7.88 -5.02 -7.03
CA ARG A 136 8.08 -3.91 -6.08
C ARG A 136 8.41 -2.59 -6.78
N ALA A 137 9.22 -2.62 -7.82
CA ALA A 137 9.56 -1.43 -8.60
C ALA A 137 8.33 -0.89 -9.36
N LEU A 138 7.58 -1.76 -10.00
CA LEU A 138 6.35 -1.40 -10.71
C LEU A 138 5.28 -0.81 -9.77
N ASN A 139 5.12 -1.38 -8.58
CA ASN A 139 4.21 -0.86 -7.56
C ASN A 139 4.60 0.58 -7.14
N ARG A 140 5.89 0.84 -6.87
CA ARG A 140 6.37 2.19 -6.55
C ARG A 140 6.12 3.17 -7.69
N ILE A 141 6.37 2.78 -8.93
CA ILE A 141 6.12 3.63 -10.09
C ILE A 141 4.63 3.96 -10.20
N SER A 142 3.76 2.94 -10.09
CA SER A 142 2.30 3.12 -10.13
C SER A 142 1.84 4.11 -9.06
N VAL A 143 2.23 3.89 -7.82
CA VAL A 143 1.82 4.73 -6.69
C VAL A 143 2.44 6.13 -6.78
N GLY A 144 3.73 6.24 -7.08
CA GLY A 144 4.43 7.54 -7.14
C GLY A 144 3.97 8.45 -8.28
N THR A 145 3.29 7.91 -9.29
CA THR A 145 2.74 8.69 -10.42
C THR A 145 1.31 9.17 -10.18
N LYS A 146 0.60 8.66 -9.16
CA LYS A 146 -0.81 9.03 -8.87
C LYS A 146 -1.02 10.55 -8.71
N ILE A 147 -0.14 11.24 -7.98
CA ILE A 147 -0.24 12.70 -7.77
C ILE A 147 -0.12 13.47 -9.08
N ARG A 148 0.72 13.02 -9.99
CA ARG A 148 0.91 13.70 -11.28
C ARG A 148 -0.31 13.61 -12.16
N GLN A 149 -1.05 12.51 -12.10
CA GLN A 149 -2.30 12.32 -12.85
C GLN A 149 -3.40 13.24 -12.34
N ILE A 150 -3.60 13.32 -11.01
CA ILE A 150 -4.61 14.19 -10.40
C ILE A 150 -4.36 15.68 -10.71
N LYS A 151 -3.10 16.12 -10.77
CA LYS A 151 -2.75 17.52 -11.11
C LYS A 151 -2.95 17.86 -12.59
N ASN A 152 -2.99 16.88 -13.46
CA ASN A 152 -3.16 17.11 -14.90
C ASN A 152 -4.64 17.06 -15.34
N GLU A 153 -5.54 16.60 -14.46
CA GLU A 153 -7.00 16.53 -14.70
C GLU A 153 -7.76 17.72 -14.11
N THR A 154 -7.08 18.66 -13.46
CA THR A 154 -7.62 19.93 -12.91
C THR A 154 -7.15 21.11 -13.70
#